data_cdebdf743099ec95e136ef7a051997d3
#
_entry.id   cdebdf743099ec95e136ef7a051997d3
#
_cell.length_a   1.000
_cell.length_b   1.000
_cell.length_c   1.000
_cell.angle_alpha   90.00
_cell.angle_beta   90.00
_cell.angle_gamma   90.00
#
_symmetry.space_group_name_H-M   'P 1'
#
loop_
_entity.id
_entity.type
_entity.pdbx_description
1 polymer ?
#
loop_
_entity_poly.entity_id
_entity_poly.type
_entity_poly.pdbx_seq_one_letter_code
_entity_poly.pdbx_strand_id
1 'polypeptide(L)'
;MFTGKYILSPMVRVGGLPFRLTCLHYGADLVYAEEVIAHRLLKSTKVINETLGTVDFLDEDGGVCFRTTSEESDKVFFQMGVSDPEVAAQAALMIEPHVAGRLFFRIVKNCILLRIVYII
;
A
#
# COMPACT_ATOMS: atom_id res chain seq x y z
N MET A 1 -3.21 -13.11 -15.07
CA MET A 1 -3.43 -12.76 -13.67
C MET A 1 -4.60 -11.78 -13.48
N PHE A 2 -4.77 -10.78 -14.36
CA PHE A 2 -5.80 -9.74 -14.22
C PHE A 2 -6.96 -9.83 -15.23
N THR A 3 -6.99 -10.86 -16.07
CA THR A 3 -8.04 -11.03 -17.07
C THR A 3 -9.40 -11.19 -16.41
N GLY A 4 -10.37 -10.36 -16.82
CA GLY A 4 -11.74 -10.39 -16.28
C GLY A 4 -11.89 -9.83 -14.86
N LYS A 5 -10.89 -9.09 -14.35
CA LYS A 5 -10.90 -8.48 -13.03
C LYS A 5 -11.21 -6.99 -13.07
N TYR A 6 -12.05 -6.53 -12.14
CA TYR A 6 -12.27 -5.11 -11.88
C TYR A 6 -11.23 -4.65 -10.85
N ILE A 7 -10.42 -3.66 -11.21
CA ILE A 7 -9.31 -3.20 -10.40
C ILE A 7 -9.42 -1.70 -10.16
N LEU A 8 -9.43 -1.29 -8.88
CA LEU A 8 -9.33 0.12 -8.54
C LEU A 8 -7.91 0.60 -8.84
N SER A 9 -7.79 1.57 -9.75
CA SER A 9 -6.53 2.22 -10.11
C SER A 9 -5.97 3.03 -8.93
N PRO A 10 -4.63 3.12 -8.77
CA PRO A 10 -4.04 4.00 -7.78
C PRO A 10 -4.33 5.46 -8.11
N MET A 11 -4.82 6.21 -7.13
CA MET A 11 -5.16 7.62 -7.27
C MET A 11 -4.66 8.41 -6.07
N VAL A 12 -3.95 9.49 -6.32
CA VAL A 12 -3.44 10.39 -5.28
C VAL A 12 -4.60 11.05 -4.54
N ARG A 13 -4.55 11.03 -3.20
CA ARG A 13 -5.54 11.61 -2.27
C ARG A 13 -6.92 10.97 -2.28
N VAL A 14 -7.13 9.91 -3.03
CA VAL A 14 -8.42 9.23 -3.12
C VAL A 14 -8.34 7.77 -2.66
N GLY A 15 -7.18 7.14 -2.76
CA GLY A 15 -6.95 5.73 -2.45
C GLY A 15 -6.89 5.37 -0.96
N GLY A 16 -7.48 6.16 -0.07
CA GLY A 16 -7.57 5.84 1.37
C GLY A 16 -8.42 4.60 1.66
N LEU A 17 -8.24 4.01 2.85
CA LEU A 17 -8.94 2.77 3.25
C LEU A 17 -10.46 2.81 3.02
N PRO A 18 -11.20 3.87 3.43
CA PRO A 18 -12.66 3.85 3.25
C PRO A 18 -13.09 3.74 1.79
N PHE A 19 -12.36 4.40 0.90
CA PHE A 19 -12.65 4.35 -0.53
C PHE A 19 -12.32 2.99 -1.13
N ARG A 20 -11.19 2.38 -0.75
CA ARG A 20 -10.84 1.02 -1.21
C ARG A 20 -11.88 0.00 -0.76
N LEU A 21 -12.30 0.02 0.52
CA LEU A 21 -13.35 -0.87 1.02
C LEU A 21 -14.67 -0.65 0.30
N THR A 22 -15.04 0.59 0.03
CA THR A 22 -16.24 0.90 -0.76
C THR A 22 -16.16 0.27 -2.15
N CYS A 23 -15.03 0.41 -2.85
CA CYS A 23 -14.86 -0.21 -4.17
C CYS A 23 -14.93 -1.74 -4.11
N LEU A 24 -14.33 -2.37 -3.10
CA LEU A 24 -14.45 -3.82 -2.89
C LEU A 24 -15.89 -4.25 -2.63
N HIS A 25 -16.63 -3.49 -1.83
CA HIS A 25 -18.03 -3.73 -1.56
C HIS A 25 -18.91 -3.66 -2.84
N TYR A 26 -18.58 -2.75 -3.76
CA TYR A 26 -19.25 -2.60 -5.03
C TYR A 26 -18.68 -3.49 -6.16
N GLY A 27 -17.88 -4.49 -5.82
CA GLY A 27 -17.48 -5.55 -6.76
C GLY A 27 -16.11 -5.38 -7.40
N ALA A 28 -15.25 -4.49 -6.90
CA ALA A 28 -13.84 -4.52 -7.29
C ALA A 28 -13.20 -5.81 -6.78
N ASP A 29 -12.44 -6.48 -7.61
CA ASP A 29 -11.69 -7.68 -7.24
C ASP A 29 -10.40 -7.34 -6.50
N LEU A 30 -9.77 -6.23 -6.88
CA LEU A 30 -8.49 -5.77 -6.37
C LEU A 30 -8.50 -4.24 -6.24
N VAL A 31 -7.74 -3.72 -5.31
CA VAL A 31 -7.59 -2.29 -5.08
C VAL A 31 -6.13 -1.90 -4.94
N TYR A 32 -5.77 -0.71 -5.43
CA TYR A 32 -4.46 -0.13 -5.19
C TYR A 32 -4.55 0.94 -4.09
N ALA A 33 -3.59 0.89 -3.17
CA ALA A 33 -3.36 1.99 -2.24
C ALA A 33 -2.66 3.16 -2.94
N GLU A 34 -2.70 4.33 -2.30
CA GLU A 34 -1.88 5.46 -2.70
C GLU A 34 -0.39 5.12 -2.62
N GLU A 35 0.42 5.81 -3.42
CA GLU A 35 1.87 5.68 -3.33
C GLU A 35 2.39 6.22 -2.00
N VAL A 36 3.10 5.38 -1.26
CA VAL A 36 3.80 5.75 -0.04
C VAL A 36 5.31 5.75 -0.30
N ILE A 37 5.98 6.83 0.10
CA ILE A 37 7.43 6.91 0.01
C ILE A 37 8.05 5.98 1.07
N ALA A 38 8.96 5.09 0.65
CA ALA A 38 9.56 4.07 1.52
C ALA A 38 10.20 4.65 2.79
N HIS A 39 10.94 5.74 2.68
CA HIS A 39 11.53 6.43 3.84
C HIS A 39 10.46 6.95 4.83
N ARG A 40 9.32 7.41 4.34
CA ARG A 40 8.21 7.83 5.18
C ARG A 40 7.62 6.64 5.93
N LEU A 41 7.43 5.51 5.26
CA LEU A 41 6.95 4.28 5.89
C LEU A 41 7.90 3.80 6.98
N LEU A 42 9.22 3.78 6.73
CA LEU A 42 10.21 3.32 7.71
C LEU A 42 10.29 4.20 8.97
N LYS A 43 9.95 5.48 8.86
CA LYS A 43 9.87 6.41 10.00
C LYS A 43 8.54 6.34 10.74
N SER A 44 7.55 5.71 10.15
CA SER A 44 6.22 5.63 10.76
C SER A 44 6.17 4.65 11.93
N THR A 45 5.26 4.91 12.86
CA THR A 45 4.96 4.02 13.98
C THR A 45 3.72 3.19 13.65
N LYS A 46 3.85 1.86 13.77
CA LYS A 46 2.73 0.94 13.59
C LYS A 46 1.86 0.93 14.84
N VAL A 47 0.56 1.16 14.68
CA VAL A 47 -0.43 1.16 15.76
C VAL A 47 -1.60 0.24 15.36
N ILE A 48 -2.03 -0.61 16.29
CA ILE A 48 -3.26 -1.38 16.14
C ILE A 48 -4.40 -0.53 16.71
N ASN A 49 -5.35 -0.18 15.85
CA ASN A 49 -6.52 0.58 16.23
C ASN A 49 -7.69 -0.38 16.47
N GLU A 50 -7.89 -0.76 17.71
CA GLU A 50 -8.95 -1.69 18.12
C GLU A 50 -10.35 -1.16 17.84
N THR A 51 -10.55 0.16 17.94
CA THR A 51 -11.84 0.81 17.70
C THR A 51 -12.28 0.69 16.25
N LEU A 52 -11.33 0.82 15.32
CA LEU A 52 -11.60 0.75 13.88
C LEU A 52 -11.31 -0.65 13.30
N GLY A 53 -10.66 -1.54 14.04
CA GLY A 53 -10.20 -2.84 13.55
C GLY A 53 -9.13 -2.70 12.46
N THR A 54 -8.27 -1.67 12.55
CA THR A 54 -7.29 -1.35 11.54
C THR A 54 -5.86 -1.44 12.07
N VAL A 55 -4.92 -1.61 11.13
CA VAL A 55 -3.50 -1.41 11.37
C VAL A 55 -3.12 -0.09 10.71
N ASP A 56 -2.64 0.83 11.51
CA ASP A 56 -2.29 2.18 11.10
C ASP A 56 -0.77 2.38 11.17
N PHE A 57 -0.20 2.95 10.14
CA PHE A 57 1.18 3.42 10.11
C PHE A 57 1.14 4.95 10.21
N LEU A 58 1.57 5.48 11.35
CA LEU A 58 1.45 6.90 11.69
C LEU A 58 2.79 7.61 11.55
N ASP A 59 2.77 8.78 10.94
CA ASP A 59 3.91 9.70 10.92
C ASP A 59 4.18 10.29 12.32
N GLU A 60 5.32 10.95 12.48
CA GLU A 60 5.70 11.65 13.71
C GLU A 60 4.67 12.70 14.15
N ASP A 61 3.99 13.33 13.19
CA ASP A 61 2.92 14.31 13.43
C ASP A 61 1.55 13.66 13.71
N GLY A 62 1.47 12.33 13.79
CA GLY A 62 0.23 11.58 13.98
C GLY A 62 -0.63 11.44 12.70
N GLY A 63 -0.13 11.90 11.55
CA GLY A 63 -0.79 11.68 10.26
C GLY A 63 -0.74 10.22 9.84
N VAL A 64 -1.78 9.76 9.15
CA VAL A 64 -1.82 8.39 8.64
C VAL A 64 -0.99 8.28 7.36
N CYS A 65 0.12 7.54 7.42
CA CYS A 65 0.95 7.20 6.27
C CYS A 65 0.28 6.09 5.44
N PHE A 66 -0.17 5.05 6.11
CA PHE A 66 -0.94 3.95 5.51
C PHE A 66 -1.86 3.35 6.57
N ARG A 67 -3.04 2.95 6.15
CA ARG A 67 -4.03 2.26 6.99
C ARG A 67 -4.61 1.10 6.22
N THR A 68 -4.73 -0.05 6.86
CA THR A 68 -5.32 -1.25 6.28
C THR A 68 -6.08 -2.06 7.32
N THR A 69 -6.87 -3.03 6.84
CA THR A 69 -7.61 -3.98 7.67
C THR A 69 -7.51 -5.38 7.07
N SER A 70 -7.79 -6.40 7.87
CA SER A 70 -7.82 -7.80 7.41
C SER A 70 -8.81 -8.03 6.26
N GLU A 71 -9.84 -7.19 6.14
CA GLU A 71 -10.87 -7.29 5.09
C GLU A 71 -10.32 -7.09 3.67
N GLU A 72 -9.25 -6.28 3.52
CA GLU A 72 -8.64 -6.03 2.22
C GLU A 72 -7.24 -6.65 2.04
N SER A 73 -6.68 -7.29 3.07
CA SER A 73 -5.28 -7.69 3.10
C SER A 73 -4.85 -8.58 1.92
N ASP A 74 -5.76 -9.41 1.42
CA ASP A 74 -5.56 -10.30 0.27
C ASP A 74 -5.96 -9.66 -1.08
N LYS A 75 -6.43 -8.43 -1.08
CA LYS A 75 -6.95 -7.72 -2.28
C LYS A 75 -6.27 -6.39 -2.53
N VAL A 76 -5.55 -5.85 -1.55
CA VAL A 76 -4.87 -4.56 -1.67
C VAL A 76 -3.46 -4.73 -2.24
N PHE A 77 -3.14 -3.89 -3.23
CA PHE A 77 -1.77 -3.67 -3.67
C PHE A 77 -1.21 -2.43 -2.98
N PHE A 78 -0.16 -2.62 -2.20
CA PHE A 78 0.58 -1.50 -1.63
C PHE A 78 1.56 -0.93 -2.65
N GLN A 79 1.47 0.35 -2.91
CA GLN A 79 2.34 1.04 -3.85
C GLN A 79 3.43 1.80 -3.10
N MET A 80 4.69 1.53 -3.44
CA MET A 80 5.86 2.10 -2.79
C MET A 80 6.74 2.87 -3.76
N GLY A 81 6.98 4.14 -3.44
CA GLY A 81 7.98 4.98 -4.11
C GLY A 81 9.33 4.83 -3.43
N VAL A 82 10.36 4.39 -4.16
CA VAL A 82 11.70 4.13 -3.62
C VAL A 82 12.77 4.31 -4.67
N SER A 83 13.97 4.72 -4.26
CA SER A 83 15.14 4.85 -5.12
C SER A 83 16.31 3.97 -4.70
N ASP A 84 16.29 3.46 -3.47
CA ASP A 84 17.36 2.68 -2.86
C ASP A 84 16.88 1.25 -2.61
N PRO A 85 17.60 0.20 -3.10
CA PRO A 85 17.20 -1.19 -2.93
C PRO A 85 17.16 -1.67 -1.48
N GLU A 86 18.06 -1.20 -0.62
CA GLU A 86 18.09 -1.59 0.79
C GLU A 86 16.90 -1.03 1.54
N VAL A 87 16.56 0.24 1.28
CA VAL A 87 15.36 0.90 1.80
C VAL A 87 14.10 0.19 1.32
N ALA A 88 14.08 -0.23 0.05
CA ALA A 88 12.96 -0.98 -0.50
C ALA A 88 12.75 -2.31 0.23
N ALA A 89 13.83 -3.05 0.48
CA ALA A 89 13.77 -4.33 1.17
C ALA A 89 13.27 -4.18 2.62
N GLN A 90 13.78 -3.20 3.37
CA GLN A 90 13.35 -2.93 4.74
C GLN A 90 11.87 -2.53 4.81
N ALA A 91 11.44 -1.63 3.94
CA ALA A 91 10.06 -1.19 3.88
C ALA A 91 9.11 -2.31 3.44
N ALA A 92 9.54 -3.19 2.51
CA ALA A 92 8.79 -4.36 2.11
C ALA A 92 8.55 -5.32 3.27
N LEU A 93 9.59 -5.66 4.03
CA LEU A 93 9.48 -6.52 5.22
C LEU A 93 8.51 -5.95 6.27
N MET A 94 8.45 -4.63 6.39
CA MET A 94 7.54 -3.96 7.34
C MET A 94 6.07 -4.06 6.93
N ILE A 95 5.78 -3.99 5.63
CA ILE A 95 4.41 -3.90 5.13
C ILE A 95 3.83 -5.25 4.67
N GLU A 96 4.68 -6.18 4.21
CA GLU A 96 4.28 -7.48 3.64
C GLU A 96 3.24 -8.24 4.48
N PRO A 97 3.36 -8.34 5.82
CA PRO A 97 2.39 -9.07 6.65
C PRO A 97 0.97 -8.51 6.58
N HIS A 98 0.82 -7.28 6.10
CA HIS A 98 -0.45 -6.55 6.10
C HIS A 98 -1.12 -6.47 4.72
N VAL A 99 -0.43 -6.89 3.65
CA VAL A 99 -0.91 -6.78 2.27
C VAL A 99 -0.77 -8.09 1.48
N ALA A 100 -0.60 -9.21 2.19
CA ALA A 100 -0.45 -10.56 1.61
C ALA A 100 0.58 -10.63 0.47
N GLY A 101 1.71 -9.93 0.61
CA GLY A 101 2.80 -9.93 -0.37
C GLY A 101 2.51 -9.15 -1.66
N ARG A 102 1.40 -8.43 -1.75
CA ARG A 102 1.06 -7.63 -2.95
C ARG A 102 1.70 -6.27 -2.92
N LEU A 103 2.99 -6.25 -3.23
CA LEU A 103 3.81 -5.05 -3.27
C LEU A 103 4.02 -4.58 -4.69
N PHE A 104 3.85 -3.30 -4.91
CA PHE A 104 4.13 -2.62 -6.16
C PHE A 104 5.20 -1.56 -5.92
N PHE A 105 6.36 -1.72 -6.57
CA PHE A 105 7.47 -0.77 -6.44
C PHE A 105 7.49 0.20 -7.62
N ARG A 106 7.50 1.48 -7.31
CA ARG A 106 7.82 2.55 -8.26
C ARG A 106 9.22 3.05 -7.96
N ILE A 107 10.17 2.70 -8.81
CA ILE A 107 11.55 3.17 -8.69
C ILE A 107 11.63 4.59 -9.24
N VAL A 108 11.90 5.55 -8.37
CA VAL A 108 12.13 6.95 -8.73
C VAL A 108 13.64 7.18 -8.83
N LYS A 109 14.22 6.92 -9.99
CA LYS A 109 15.61 7.31 -10.30
C LYS A 109 15.63 8.02 -11.65
N ASN A 110 16.00 9.29 -11.64
CA ASN A 110 16.25 10.12 -12.83
C ASN A 110 15.21 10.00 -13.96
N CYS A 111 13.95 10.27 -13.64
CA CYS A 111 12.89 10.46 -14.64
C CYS A 111 12.65 9.30 -15.63
N ILE A 112 13.08 8.09 -15.34
CA ILE A 112 12.76 6.91 -16.14
C ILE A 112 11.82 6.01 -15.32
N LEU A 113 10.57 6.03 -15.76
CA LEU A 113 9.51 5.11 -15.39
C LEU A 113 9.98 3.69 -15.69
N LEU A 114 9.88 2.79 -14.72
CA LEU A 114 9.69 1.34 -14.85
C LEU A 114 10.60 0.48 -13.94
N ARG A 115 10.01 -0.21 -13.02
CA ARG A 115 9.74 -1.66 -13.14
C ARG A 115 8.79 -2.09 -12.03
N ILE A 116 7.72 -2.72 -12.45
CA ILE A 116 6.82 -3.52 -11.63
C ILE A 116 7.63 -4.74 -11.19
N VAL A 117 7.90 -4.84 -9.90
CA VAL A 117 8.41 -6.08 -9.31
C VAL A 117 7.26 -6.66 -8.51
N TYR A 118 6.64 -7.70 -9.04
CA TYR A 118 5.77 -8.57 -8.26
C TYR A 118 6.68 -9.45 -7.42
N ILE A 119 6.61 -9.33 -6.10
CA ILE A 119 7.07 -10.40 -5.22
C ILE A 119 5.84 -11.27 -5.02
N ILE A 120 5.87 -12.45 -5.62
CA ILE A 120 4.88 -13.52 -5.44
C ILE A 120 5.32 -14.34 -4.24
#